data_16cf75e3876ec1c31cfb56dd91a9ed44
#
_entry.id   16cf75e3876ec1c31cfb56dd91a9ed44
#
_cell.length_a   1.000
_cell.length_b   1.000
_cell.length_c   1.000
_cell.angle_alpha   90.00
_cell.angle_beta   90.00
_cell.angle_gamma   90.00
#
_symmetry.space_group_name_H-M   'P 1'
#
loop_
_entity.id
_entity.type
_entity.pdbx_description
1 polymer ?
#
loop_
_entity_poly.entity_id
_entity_poly.type
_entity_poly.pdbx_seq_one_letter_code
_entity_poly.pdbx_strand_id
1 'polypeptide(L)'
;MSRIGIFFSSSTGNTRRIAKFIKKRFDDETMADALNVNKASAELVAGYSHLILGTSTLGAGQLPGLSTDCMGGGWEEFLPQLSDVDFSEKTVALFGLGNQDKYPDEFVDAMGELYHFVVARGATVVGQWPADDYDFIVSKALVDDEFVGLVLDQENQKNLTDARLDAWLKLIAPKFGLPT
;
A
#
# COMPACT_ATOMS: atom_id res chain seq x y z
N MET A 1 -3.88 -15.25 17.32
CA MET A 1 -3.53 -15.24 15.89
C MET A 1 -3.90 -13.90 15.28
N SER A 2 -2.98 -13.31 14.56
CA SER A 2 -3.23 -12.00 13.95
C SER A 2 -4.26 -12.10 12.83
N ARG A 3 -5.16 -11.12 12.73
CA ARG A 3 -6.17 -11.06 11.66
C ARG A 3 -5.84 -9.98 10.61
N ILE A 4 -4.83 -9.15 10.89
CA ILE A 4 -4.40 -8.09 9.99
C ILE A 4 -2.98 -8.36 9.55
N GLY A 5 -2.76 -8.44 8.24
CA GLY A 5 -1.43 -8.57 7.67
C GLY A 5 -0.98 -7.27 7.03
N ILE A 6 0.31 -6.95 7.15
CA ILE A 6 0.93 -5.79 6.49
C ILE A 6 1.99 -6.32 5.54
N PHE A 7 1.83 -6.04 4.25
CA PHE A 7 2.75 -6.48 3.22
C PHE A 7 3.22 -5.28 2.39
N PHE A 8 4.49 -5.24 2.08
CA PHE A 8 5.06 -4.13 1.34
C PHE A 8 6.17 -4.59 0.40
N SER A 9 6.49 -3.73 -0.56
CA SER A 9 7.67 -3.87 -1.40
C SER A 9 8.40 -2.54 -1.44
N SER A 10 9.73 -2.57 -1.34
CA SER A 10 10.53 -1.35 -1.26
C SER A 10 11.92 -1.59 -1.82
N SER A 11 12.41 -0.64 -2.62
CA SER A 11 13.78 -0.64 -3.13
C SER A 11 14.71 0.22 -2.28
N THR A 12 14.19 1.29 -1.65
CA THR A 12 15.00 2.27 -0.91
C THR A 12 14.85 2.19 0.60
N GLY A 13 13.89 1.39 1.08
CA GLY A 13 13.60 1.26 2.51
C GLY A 13 12.55 2.23 3.04
N ASN A 14 12.11 3.21 2.26
CA ASN A 14 11.07 4.16 2.71
C ASN A 14 9.74 3.47 2.97
N THR A 15 9.29 2.61 2.05
CA THR A 15 8.04 1.87 2.22
C THR A 15 8.09 0.97 3.45
N ARG A 16 9.25 0.35 3.70
CA ARG A 16 9.48 -0.46 4.90
C ARG A 16 9.29 0.35 6.17
N ARG A 17 9.85 1.56 6.23
CA ARG A 17 9.73 2.44 7.40
C ARG A 17 8.28 2.77 7.70
N ILE A 18 7.50 3.06 6.66
CA ILE A 18 6.07 3.37 6.81
C ILE A 18 5.32 2.13 7.33
N ALA A 19 5.58 0.96 6.75
CA ALA A 19 4.94 -0.28 7.18
C ALA A 19 5.25 -0.59 8.65
N LYS A 20 6.49 -0.40 9.07
CA LYS A 20 6.89 -0.61 10.46
C LYS A 20 6.27 0.42 11.39
N PHE A 21 6.12 1.66 10.94
CA PHE A 21 5.44 2.69 11.74
C PHE A 21 3.98 2.31 11.99
N ILE A 22 3.30 1.79 10.97
CA ILE A 22 1.91 1.35 11.10
C ILE A 22 1.80 0.23 12.15
N LYS A 23 2.66 -0.77 12.08
CA LYS A 23 2.68 -1.86 13.06
C LYS A 23 2.96 -1.33 14.46
N LYS A 24 3.89 -0.40 14.61
CA LYS A 24 4.23 0.17 15.91
C LYS A 24 3.07 0.99 16.48
N ARG A 25 2.32 1.68 15.64
CA ARG A 25 1.16 2.49 16.05
C ARG A 25 0.04 1.63 16.64
N PHE A 26 -0.10 0.39 16.14
CA PHE A 26 -1.10 -0.57 16.59
C PHE A 26 -0.42 -1.84 17.08
N ASP A 27 0.53 -1.70 17.99
CA ASP A 27 1.37 -2.80 18.46
C ASP A 27 0.58 -3.71 19.40
N ASP A 28 -0.22 -4.59 18.82
CA ASP A 28 -0.96 -5.62 19.54
C ASP A 28 -1.01 -6.92 18.73
N GLU A 29 -1.64 -7.94 19.30
CA GLU A 29 -1.68 -9.27 18.72
C GLU A 29 -2.57 -9.37 17.47
N THR A 30 -3.40 -8.38 17.20
CA THR A 30 -4.30 -8.42 16.05
C THR A 30 -3.60 -8.12 14.74
N MET A 31 -2.45 -7.44 14.81
CA MET A 31 -1.69 -7.04 13.64
C MET A 31 -0.35 -7.76 13.58
N ALA A 32 -0.10 -8.45 12.49
CA ALA A 32 1.17 -9.15 12.27
C ALA A 32 2.29 -8.15 12.00
N ASP A 33 3.53 -8.59 12.18
CA ASP A 33 4.69 -7.79 11.78
C ASP A 33 4.67 -7.51 10.29
N ALA A 34 5.15 -6.32 9.89
CA ALA A 34 5.24 -5.96 8.49
C ALA A 34 6.22 -6.89 7.75
N LEU A 35 5.79 -7.40 6.60
CA LEU A 35 6.55 -8.37 5.84
C LEU A 35 6.76 -7.91 4.40
N ASN A 36 8.01 -7.94 3.95
CA ASN A 36 8.32 -7.70 2.55
C ASN A 36 7.78 -8.86 1.71
N VAL A 37 7.12 -8.53 0.59
CA VAL A 37 6.48 -9.55 -0.26
C VAL A 37 7.47 -10.56 -0.83
N ASN A 38 8.75 -10.22 -0.92
CA ASN A 38 9.76 -11.19 -1.39
C ASN A 38 9.99 -12.34 -0.40
N LYS A 39 9.42 -12.24 0.80
CA LYS A 39 9.47 -13.28 1.82
C LYS A 39 8.08 -13.83 2.17
N ALA A 40 7.06 -13.44 1.43
CA ALA A 40 5.67 -13.81 1.70
C ALA A 40 5.24 -14.96 0.78
N SER A 41 4.07 -15.53 1.10
CA SER A 41 3.45 -16.57 0.28
C SER A 41 1.97 -16.25 0.08
N ALA A 42 1.38 -16.82 -0.97
CA ALA A 42 -0.05 -16.66 -1.23
C ALA A 42 -0.89 -17.20 -0.08
N GLU A 43 -0.48 -18.32 0.52
CA GLU A 43 -1.18 -18.91 1.67
C GLU A 43 -1.21 -17.96 2.85
N LEU A 44 -0.10 -17.27 3.10
CA LEU A 44 -0.02 -16.32 4.21
C LEU A 44 -0.98 -15.17 4.00
N VAL A 45 -1.02 -14.59 2.79
CA VAL A 45 -1.94 -13.50 2.46
C VAL A 45 -3.40 -13.97 2.55
N ALA A 46 -3.69 -15.16 2.04
CA ALA A 46 -5.04 -15.73 2.05
C ALA A 46 -5.58 -15.91 3.47
N GLY A 47 -4.72 -16.10 4.44
CA GLY A 47 -5.10 -16.34 5.84
C GLY A 47 -5.55 -15.11 6.61
N TYR A 48 -5.36 -13.90 6.08
CA TYR A 48 -5.75 -12.67 6.76
C TYR A 48 -7.09 -12.16 6.24
N SER A 49 -7.97 -11.72 7.14
CA SER A 49 -9.24 -11.08 6.76
C SER A 49 -9.06 -9.61 6.41
N HIS A 50 -8.02 -8.99 6.95
CA HIS A 50 -7.73 -7.57 6.74
C HIS A 50 -6.28 -7.43 6.30
N LEU A 51 -6.04 -6.60 5.30
CA LEU A 51 -4.71 -6.43 4.72
C LEU A 51 -4.38 -4.95 4.55
N ILE A 52 -3.14 -4.59 4.91
CA ILE A 52 -2.58 -3.28 4.57
C ILE A 52 -1.45 -3.56 3.59
N LEU A 53 -1.56 -3.02 2.39
CA LEU A 53 -0.59 -3.26 1.33
C LEU A 53 0.08 -1.95 0.94
N GLY A 54 1.40 -1.94 0.91
CA GLY A 54 2.17 -0.76 0.60
C GLY A 54 3.16 -0.97 -0.53
N THR A 55 3.36 0.06 -1.35
CA THR A 55 4.29 -0.01 -2.46
C THR A 55 4.88 1.37 -2.78
N SER A 56 6.11 1.36 -3.27
CA SER A 56 6.67 2.50 -3.99
C SER A 56 6.33 2.37 -5.47
N THR A 57 6.40 3.47 -6.20
CA THR A 57 6.26 3.48 -7.66
C THR A 57 7.63 3.75 -8.27
N LEU A 58 8.09 2.88 -9.15
CA LEU A 58 9.42 2.95 -9.73
C LEU A 58 9.37 3.22 -11.23
N GLY A 59 10.42 3.82 -11.76
CA GLY A 59 10.52 4.11 -13.18
C GLY A 59 9.30 4.88 -13.70
N ALA A 60 8.73 4.41 -14.80
CA ALA A 60 7.57 5.03 -15.45
C ALA A 60 6.25 4.42 -14.91
N GLY A 61 6.04 4.48 -13.61
CA GLY A 61 4.82 3.99 -12.98
C GLY A 61 4.81 2.49 -12.69
N GLN A 62 5.98 1.89 -12.55
CA GLN A 62 6.09 0.44 -12.43
C GLN A 62 6.05 -0.04 -10.98
N LEU A 63 5.49 -1.24 -10.81
CA LEU A 63 5.58 -1.97 -9.54
C LEU A 63 7.03 -2.34 -9.23
N PRO A 64 7.42 -2.32 -7.94
CA PRO A 64 8.74 -2.83 -7.56
C PRO A 64 8.89 -4.32 -7.91
N GLY A 65 10.02 -4.66 -8.47
CA GLY A 65 10.32 -6.03 -8.86
C GLY A 65 11.71 -6.14 -9.47
N LEU A 66 12.02 -7.31 -10.01
CA LEU A 66 13.33 -7.56 -10.62
C LEU A 66 13.60 -6.65 -11.82
N SER A 67 12.56 -6.31 -12.59
CA SER A 67 12.72 -5.43 -13.76
C SER A 67 12.99 -3.96 -13.37
N THR A 68 12.78 -3.59 -12.12
CA THR A 68 13.04 -2.25 -11.59
C THR A 68 14.15 -2.26 -10.53
N ASP A 69 15.04 -3.22 -10.61
CA ASP A 69 16.21 -3.36 -9.74
C ASP A 69 15.89 -3.55 -8.26
N CYS A 70 14.72 -4.11 -7.96
CA CYS A 70 14.35 -4.46 -6.59
C CYS A 70 14.93 -5.84 -6.25
N MET A 71 16.02 -5.86 -5.52
CA MET A 71 16.72 -7.11 -5.17
C MET A 71 15.81 -8.06 -4.39
N GLY A 72 15.79 -9.32 -4.82
CA GLY A 72 14.94 -10.35 -4.22
C GLY A 72 13.51 -10.33 -4.72
N GLY A 73 13.17 -9.42 -5.64
CA GLY A 73 11.83 -9.29 -6.19
C GLY A 73 10.93 -8.39 -5.37
N GLY A 74 9.71 -8.17 -5.87
CA GLY A 74 8.73 -7.32 -5.22
C GLY A 74 7.32 -7.67 -5.68
N TRP A 75 6.42 -6.68 -5.72
CA TRP A 75 5.04 -6.89 -6.14
C TRP A 75 4.95 -7.46 -7.56
N GLU A 76 5.86 -7.08 -8.45
CA GLU A 76 5.86 -7.59 -9.83
C GLU A 76 5.88 -9.11 -9.87
N GLU A 77 6.70 -9.75 -9.03
CA GLU A 77 6.80 -11.21 -8.95
C GLU A 77 5.72 -11.81 -8.06
N PHE A 78 5.27 -11.08 -7.05
CA PHE A 78 4.35 -11.62 -6.05
C PHE A 78 2.88 -11.62 -6.51
N LEU A 79 2.43 -10.58 -7.22
CA LEU A 79 1.03 -10.52 -7.65
C LEU A 79 0.59 -11.73 -8.47
N PRO A 80 1.40 -12.26 -9.41
CA PRO A 80 1.01 -13.49 -10.11
C PRO A 80 0.76 -14.67 -9.18
N GLN A 81 1.43 -14.73 -8.03
CA GLN A 81 1.21 -15.80 -7.05
C GLN A 81 -0.12 -15.67 -6.33
N LEU A 82 -0.71 -14.48 -6.35
CA LEU A 82 -2.00 -14.20 -5.72
C LEU A 82 -3.17 -14.30 -6.69
N SER A 83 -2.93 -14.69 -7.95
CA SER A 83 -3.96 -14.65 -8.99
C SER A 83 -5.18 -15.50 -8.67
N ASP A 84 -5.03 -16.59 -7.92
CA ASP A 84 -6.12 -17.48 -7.54
C ASP A 84 -6.65 -17.23 -6.11
N VAL A 85 -6.13 -16.23 -5.42
CA VAL A 85 -6.61 -15.89 -4.07
C VAL A 85 -7.93 -15.13 -4.18
N ASP A 86 -8.93 -15.56 -3.40
CA ASP A 86 -10.22 -14.89 -3.34
C ASP A 86 -10.17 -13.79 -2.27
N PHE A 87 -10.42 -12.56 -2.67
CA PHE A 87 -10.43 -11.41 -1.78
C PHE A 87 -11.86 -10.97 -1.41
N SER A 88 -12.88 -11.74 -1.76
CA SER A 88 -14.28 -11.31 -1.58
C SER A 88 -14.69 -11.03 -0.14
N GLU A 89 -14.00 -11.63 0.82
CA GLU A 89 -14.27 -11.39 2.24
C GLU A 89 -13.16 -10.65 2.95
N LYS A 90 -12.29 -9.99 2.15
CA LYS A 90 -11.16 -9.25 2.70
C LYS A 90 -11.36 -7.75 2.59
N THR A 91 -10.99 -7.07 3.67
CA THR A 91 -10.92 -5.59 3.70
C THR A 91 -9.46 -5.19 3.50
N VAL A 92 -9.20 -4.34 2.53
CA VAL A 92 -7.85 -3.96 2.13
C VAL A 92 -7.69 -2.44 2.22
N ALA A 93 -6.60 -2.00 2.82
CA ALA A 93 -6.19 -0.60 2.79
C ALA A 93 -4.83 -0.51 2.09
N LEU A 94 -4.66 0.52 1.28
CA LEU A 94 -3.47 0.68 0.46
C LEU A 94 -2.71 1.94 0.83
N PHE A 95 -1.37 1.89 0.77
CA PHE A 95 -0.57 3.10 0.81
C PHE A 95 0.50 3.05 -0.26
N GLY A 96 0.82 4.21 -0.81
CA GLY A 96 1.79 4.31 -1.89
C GLY A 96 2.74 5.48 -1.68
N LEU A 97 3.98 5.31 -2.09
CA LEU A 97 4.99 6.35 -2.10
C LEU A 97 5.31 6.73 -3.54
N GLY A 98 5.44 8.03 -3.78
CA GLY A 98 5.77 8.55 -5.10
C GLY A 98 6.49 9.88 -5.01
N ASN A 99 6.89 10.39 -6.17
CA ASN A 99 7.58 11.67 -6.31
C ASN A 99 6.80 12.51 -7.33
N GLN A 100 5.96 13.42 -6.84
CA GLN A 100 5.05 14.20 -7.68
C GLN A 100 5.78 15.19 -8.58
N ASP A 101 6.95 15.64 -8.16
CA ASP A 101 7.74 16.59 -8.94
C ASP A 101 8.46 15.91 -10.10
N LYS A 102 9.04 14.75 -9.85
CA LYS A 102 9.81 14.02 -10.86
C LYS A 102 8.92 13.15 -11.77
N TYR A 103 7.83 12.60 -11.24
CA TYR A 103 6.96 11.68 -11.97
C TYR A 103 5.49 12.11 -11.88
N PRO A 104 5.15 13.32 -12.40
CA PRO A 104 3.77 13.82 -12.30
C PRO A 104 2.77 13.08 -13.20
N ASP A 105 3.24 12.38 -14.24
CA ASP A 105 2.38 11.64 -15.17
C ASP A 105 2.11 10.19 -14.74
N GLU A 106 2.90 9.69 -13.79
CA GLU A 106 2.78 8.31 -13.28
C GLU A 106 2.74 8.30 -11.74
N PHE A 107 2.19 9.35 -11.17
CA PHE A 107 2.23 9.54 -9.72
C PHE A 107 1.48 8.42 -9.00
N VAL A 108 2.18 7.69 -8.15
CA VAL A 108 1.72 6.54 -7.36
C VAL A 108 0.95 5.49 -8.18
N ASP A 109 1.30 5.34 -9.45
CA ASP A 109 0.63 4.38 -10.35
C ASP A 109 0.69 2.95 -9.84
N ALA A 110 1.77 2.56 -9.17
CA ALA A 110 1.90 1.21 -8.62
C ALA A 110 0.81 0.91 -7.59
N MET A 111 0.43 1.89 -6.77
CA MET A 111 -0.69 1.72 -5.84
C MET A 111 -1.99 1.49 -6.59
N GLY A 112 -2.18 2.19 -7.71
CA GLY A 112 -3.34 1.98 -8.58
C GLY A 112 -3.39 0.57 -9.16
N GLU A 113 -2.24 0.01 -9.51
CA GLU A 113 -2.17 -1.37 -9.99
C GLU A 113 -2.54 -2.38 -8.91
N LEU A 114 -2.09 -2.16 -7.68
CA LEU A 114 -2.51 -3.00 -6.54
C LEU A 114 -4.02 -2.92 -6.34
N TYR A 115 -4.58 -1.72 -6.41
CA TYR A 115 -6.01 -1.50 -6.26
C TYR A 115 -6.82 -2.31 -7.27
N HIS A 116 -6.48 -2.18 -8.55
CA HIS A 116 -7.19 -2.90 -9.60
C HIS A 116 -7.05 -4.40 -9.46
N PHE A 117 -5.90 -4.87 -9.03
CA PHE A 117 -5.65 -6.30 -8.81
C PHE A 117 -6.57 -6.87 -7.73
N VAL A 118 -6.63 -6.23 -6.56
CA VAL A 118 -7.42 -6.77 -5.44
C VAL A 118 -8.92 -6.58 -5.65
N VAL A 119 -9.34 -5.48 -6.26
CA VAL A 119 -10.75 -5.22 -6.57
C VAL A 119 -11.28 -6.25 -7.58
N ALA A 120 -10.48 -6.58 -8.59
CA ALA A 120 -10.86 -7.59 -9.58
C ALA A 120 -11.08 -8.96 -8.92
N ARG A 121 -10.54 -9.18 -7.73
CA ARG A 121 -10.68 -10.44 -6.97
C ARG A 121 -11.65 -10.33 -5.80
N GLY A 122 -12.42 -9.25 -5.74
CA GLY A 122 -13.52 -9.10 -4.80
C GLY A 122 -13.25 -8.30 -3.55
N ALA A 123 -12.06 -7.75 -3.38
CA ALA A 123 -11.70 -7.01 -2.15
C ALA A 123 -12.57 -5.77 -1.94
N THR A 124 -12.85 -5.46 -0.68
CA THR A 124 -13.40 -4.18 -0.27
C THR A 124 -12.23 -3.28 0.12
N VAL A 125 -12.02 -2.23 -0.64
CA VAL A 125 -10.91 -1.29 -0.37
C VAL A 125 -11.43 -0.11 0.44
N VAL A 126 -10.73 0.20 1.52
CA VAL A 126 -11.05 1.32 2.41
C VAL A 126 -9.83 2.23 2.56
N GLY A 127 -10.03 3.43 3.11
CA GLY A 127 -8.93 4.35 3.31
C GLY A 127 -8.63 5.23 2.11
N GLN A 128 -9.66 5.58 1.32
CA GLN A 128 -9.52 6.54 0.24
C GLN A 128 -8.98 7.86 0.78
N TRP A 129 -8.18 8.56 -0.02
CA TRP A 129 -7.43 9.72 0.44
C TRP A 129 -7.61 10.91 -0.51
N PRO A 130 -7.81 12.14 0.01
CA PRO A 130 -7.98 13.32 -0.86
C PRO A 130 -6.74 13.61 -1.70
N ALA A 131 -6.96 14.07 -2.93
CA ALA A 131 -5.88 14.39 -3.85
C ALA A 131 -5.51 15.89 -3.85
N ASP A 132 -6.18 16.71 -3.06
CA ASP A 132 -6.10 18.18 -3.14
C ASP A 132 -4.72 18.76 -2.82
N ASP A 133 -3.96 18.11 -1.95
CA ASP A 133 -2.67 18.63 -1.47
C ASP A 133 -1.47 18.14 -2.28
N TYR A 134 -1.71 17.57 -3.48
CA TYR A 134 -0.66 17.03 -4.34
C TYR A 134 -0.66 17.74 -5.68
N ASP A 135 0.54 17.95 -6.22
CA ASP A 135 0.74 18.62 -7.50
C ASP A 135 1.25 17.59 -8.52
N PHE A 136 0.33 16.98 -9.24
CA PHE A 136 0.63 15.97 -10.26
C PHE A 136 -0.30 16.17 -11.46
N ILE A 137 -0.03 15.46 -12.56
CA ILE A 137 -0.82 15.57 -13.79
C ILE A 137 -1.84 14.45 -13.89
N VAL A 138 -1.40 13.18 -13.75
CA VAL A 138 -2.28 12.02 -13.87
C VAL A 138 -1.78 10.89 -12.97
N SER A 139 -2.72 10.07 -12.47
CA SER A 139 -2.40 8.91 -11.63
C SER A 139 -3.40 7.79 -11.86
N LYS A 140 -2.91 6.56 -12.00
CA LYS A 140 -3.73 5.36 -12.05
C LYS A 140 -4.39 5.05 -10.71
N ALA A 141 -3.91 5.66 -9.64
CA ALA A 141 -4.45 5.47 -8.29
C ALA A 141 -5.62 6.40 -7.97
N LEU A 142 -6.00 7.27 -8.92
CA LEU A 142 -7.10 8.20 -8.74
C LEU A 142 -8.39 7.59 -9.26
N VAL A 143 -9.39 7.44 -8.38
CA VAL A 143 -10.71 6.92 -8.72
C VAL A 143 -11.75 7.83 -8.07
N ASP A 144 -12.70 8.34 -8.88
CA ASP A 144 -13.74 9.27 -8.41
C ASP A 144 -13.16 10.48 -7.66
N ASP A 145 -12.10 11.04 -8.22
CA ASP A 145 -11.39 12.24 -7.71
C ASP A 145 -10.69 12.05 -6.36
N GLU A 146 -10.57 10.81 -5.89
CA GLU A 146 -9.80 10.49 -4.68
C GLU A 146 -8.74 9.43 -4.98
N PHE A 147 -7.64 9.47 -4.24
CA PHE A 147 -6.70 8.36 -4.26
C PHE A 147 -7.31 7.13 -3.59
N VAL A 148 -6.99 5.97 -4.11
CA VAL A 148 -7.50 4.68 -3.59
C VAL A 148 -6.87 4.29 -2.25
N GLY A 149 -5.87 5.03 -1.79
CA GLY A 149 -5.19 4.80 -0.53
C GLY A 149 -4.36 5.99 -0.13
N LEU A 150 -3.62 5.86 0.96
CA LEU A 150 -2.75 6.94 1.45
C LEU A 150 -1.60 7.18 0.49
N VAL A 151 -1.36 8.44 0.16
CA VAL A 151 -0.26 8.85 -0.72
C VAL A 151 0.76 9.65 0.09
N LEU A 152 2.02 9.21 0.03
CA LEU A 152 3.12 9.88 0.70
C LEU A 152 4.21 10.22 -0.31
N ASP A 153 4.78 11.41 -0.16
CA ASP A 153 5.87 11.88 -1.02
C ASP A 153 7.04 12.30 -0.12
N GLN A 154 7.96 11.38 0.08
CA GLN A 154 9.12 11.59 0.95
C GLN A 154 10.16 12.52 0.33
N GLU A 155 10.13 12.71 -0.99
CA GLU A 155 11.08 13.56 -1.69
C GLU A 155 10.69 15.05 -1.61
N ASN A 156 9.38 15.33 -1.73
CA ASN A 156 8.89 16.71 -1.83
C ASN A 156 8.09 17.17 -0.63
N GLN A 157 7.44 16.25 0.09
CA GLN A 157 6.53 16.56 1.19
C GLN A 157 6.80 15.71 2.43
N LYS A 158 8.06 15.41 2.70
CA LYS A 158 8.47 14.59 3.84
C LYS A 158 7.94 15.12 5.17
N ASN A 159 7.87 16.45 5.32
CA ASN A 159 7.38 17.09 6.53
C ASN A 159 5.88 16.86 6.79
N LEU A 160 5.13 16.39 5.79
CA LEU A 160 3.71 16.11 5.93
C LEU A 160 3.42 14.63 6.20
N THR A 161 4.43 13.76 6.11
CA THR A 161 4.24 12.31 6.19
C THR A 161 3.62 11.87 7.51
N ASP A 162 4.15 12.34 8.64
CA ASP A 162 3.65 11.88 9.95
C ASP A 162 2.20 12.29 10.18
N ALA A 163 1.84 13.52 9.81
CA ALA A 163 0.47 14.01 9.97
C ALA A 163 -0.51 13.25 9.06
N ARG A 164 -0.10 13.01 7.81
CA ARG A 164 -0.91 12.26 6.86
C ARG A 164 -1.12 10.82 7.31
N LEU A 165 -0.05 10.19 7.78
CA LEU A 165 -0.09 8.81 8.25
C LEU A 165 -1.01 8.68 9.48
N ASP A 166 -0.88 9.59 10.45
CA ASP A 166 -1.74 9.60 11.63
C ASP A 166 -3.21 9.78 11.27
N ALA A 167 -3.52 10.73 10.39
CA ALA A 167 -4.90 10.98 9.95
C ALA A 167 -5.48 9.75 9.22
N TRP A 168 -4.69 9.13 8.35
CA TRP A 168 -5.13 7.96 7.60
C TRP A 168 -5.36 6.76 8.51
N LEU A 169 -4.50 6.54 9.50
CA LEU A 169 -4.67 5.45 10.44
C LEU A 169 -5.94 5.60 11.27
N LYS A 170 -6.28 6.83 11.64
CA LYS A 170 -7.57 7.11 12.30
C LYS A 170 -8.75 6.84 11.38
N LEU A 171 -8.57 7.08 10.09
CA LEU A 171 -9.61 6.86 9.10
C LEU A 171 -9.90 5.36 8.90
N ILE A 172 -8.87 4.52 8.84
CA ILE A 172 -9.05 3.08 8.60
C ILE A 172 -9.32 2.28 9.88
N ALA A 173 -8.94 2.79 11.05
CA ALA A 173 -9.05 2.05 12.29
C ALA A 173 -10.45 1.46 12.55
N PRO A 174 -11.56 2.19 12.37
CA PRO A 174 -12.89 1.61 12.57
C PRO A 174 -13.18 0.45 11.61
N LYS A 175 -12.69 0.51 10.39
CA LYS A 175 -12.91 -0.54 9.38
C LYS A 175 -12.07 -1.78 9.67
N PHE A 176 -11.00 -1.60 10.43
CA PHE A 176 -10.09 -2.70 10.81
C PHE A 176 -10.34 -3.18 12.23
N GLY A 177 -11.27 -2.57 12.95
CA GLY A 177 -11.54 -2.91 14.35
C GLY A 177 -10.39 -2.58 15.28
N LEU A 178 -9.64 -1.51 14.97
CA LEU A 178 -8.49 -1.07 15.75
C LEU A 178 -8.88 0.11 16.65
N PRO A 179 -8.15 0.32 17.75
CA PRO A 179 -8.39 1.49 18.61
C PRO A 179 -7.98 2.78 17.89
N THR A 180 -8.69 3.88 18.16
CA THR A 180 -8.39 5.19 17.55
C THR A 180 -7.63 6.14 18.54
#